data_43c178f59f9103dbe11f1724f7f3904b
#
_entry.id   43c178f59f9103dbe11f1724f7f3904b
#
_cell.length_a   1.000
_cell.length_b   1.000
_cell.length_c   1.000
_cell.angle_alpha   90.00
_cell.angle_beta   90.00
_cell.angle_gamma   90.00
#
_symmetry.space_group_name_H-M   'P 1'
#
loop_
_entity.id
_entity.type
_entity.pdbx_description
1 polymer ?
#
loop_
_entity_poly.entity_id
_entity_poly.type
_entity_poly.pdbx_seq_one_letter_code
_entity_poly.pdbx_strand_id
1 'polypeptide(L)'
;MEIHDNNTTYLKDYPIWFNVVQTLAVKYHRYKCKCCNRVFSEDIGFKEPETRVTTRAAQWVKALLTLGLSISAVSELTKIHWNTIRKIHSKVMEDALDTRMKYLKDQGYKPTYLAVDEFAIHKGHTYATCVMDLQTGDVLWVGKGRATEDFRKFFLEYDMDYLSEVKAFAMDMNASYNKLVEEYMPEVDIVYDRYHMQAQYGKEVLGVVRLNEARKHKDTADEIKEYRGDFNTPGKESPYRNRSIE
;
A
#
# COMPACT_ATOMS: atom_id res chain seq x y z
N MET A 1 -3.05 14.99 -42.76
CA MET A 1 -3.52 13.70 -42.28
C MET A 1 -4.60 13.19 -43.21
N GLU A 2 -4.71 11.91 -43.39
CA GLU A 2 -5.66 11.24 -44.28
C GLU A 2 -6.42 10.22 -43.47
N ILE A 3 -7.74 10.09 -43.69
CA ILE A 3 -8.54 9.08 -43.00
C ILE A 3 -8.04 7.71 -43.49
N HIS A 4 -7.55 6.91 -42.56
CA HIS A 4 -7.07 5.57 -42.85
C HIS A 4 -8.24 4.57 -42.89
N ASP A 5 -9.09 4.59 -41.85
CA ASP A 5 -10.29 3.78 -41.77
C ASP A 5 -11.29 4.34 -40.70
N ASN A 6 -12.48 3.74 -40.68
CA ASN A 6 -13.55 4.02 -39.72
C ASN A 6 -13.71 2.82 -38.81
N ASN A 7 -13.77 3.07 -37.50
CA ASN A 7 -13.92 2.04 -36.49
C ASN A 7 -15.07 2.36 -35.56
N THR A 8 -15.53 1.32 -34.84
CA THR A 8 -16.52 1.47 -33.78
C THR A 8 -15.94 0.86 -32.51
N THR A 9 -16.01 1.59 -31.40
CA THR A 9 -15.68 1.09 -30.06
C THR A 9 -16.92 1.10 -29.19
N TYR A 10 -16.94 0.20 -28.20
CA TYR A 10 -18.02 0.09 -27.24
C TYR A 10 -17.52 0.55 -25.88
N LEU A 11 -18.13 1.61 -25.33
CA LEU A 11 -17.76 2.19 -24.05
C LEU A 11 -18.89 1.93 -23.05
N LYS A 12 -18.56 1.39 -21.89
CA LYS A 12 -19.50 1.32 -20.77
C LYS A 12 -19.70 2.71 -20.20
N ASP A 13 -20.94 3.06 -19.90
CA ASP A 13 -21.32 4.37 -19.43
C ASP A 13 -22.00 4.30 -18.07
N TYR A 14 -22.21 5.46 -17.47
CA TYR A 14 -22.98 5.63 -16.25
C TYR A 14 -24.42 5.10 -16.46
N PRO A 15 -25.00 4.33 -15.54
CA PRO A 15 -26.37 3.82 -15.69
C PRO A 15 -27.37 4.99 -15.63
N ILE A 16 -28.31 5.03 -16.57
CA ILE A 16 -29.47 5.96 -16.53
C ILE A 16 -30.52 5.45 -15.57
N TRP A 17 -30.60 4.11 -15.39
CA TRP A 17 -31.58 3.46 -14.55
C TRP A 17 -30.90 2.42 -13.66
N PHE A 18 -31.49 2.16 -12.49
CA PHE A 18 -30.96 1.16 -11.54
C PHE A 18 -30.77 -0.21 -12.23
N ASN A 19 -29.60 -0.80 -12.06
CA ASN A 19 -29.18 -2.10 -12.67
C ASN A 19 -29.14 -2.17 -14.21
N VAL A 20 -29.30 -1.06 -14.93
CA VAL A 20 -29.17 -1.06 -16.39
C VAL A 20 -27.79 -0.54 -16.78
N VAL A 21 -26.92 -1.46 -17.17
CA VAL A 21 -25.58 -1.10 -17.71
C VAL A 21 -25.75 -0.58 -19.12
N GLN A 22 -25.32 0.66 -19.34
CA GLN A 22 -25.30 1.24 -20.67
C GLN A 22 -23.99 0.98 -21.38
N THR A 23 -24.12 0.74 -22.68
CA THR A 23 -22.97 0.62 -23.58
C THR A 23 -23.19 1.52 -24.79
N LEU A 24 -22.30 2.47 -24.97
CA LEU A 24 -22.32 3.38 -26.11
C LEU A 24 -21.49 2.78 -27.26
N ALA A 25 -22.07 2.69 -28.44
CA ALA A 25 -21.36 2.40 -29.66
C ALA A 25 -20.85 3.72 -30.26
N VAL A 26 -19.55 3.95 -30.21
CA VAL A 26 -18.92 5.20 -30.64
C VAL A 26 -18.14 4.95 -31.91
N LYS A 27 -18.52 5.64 -32.99
CA LYS A 27 -17.76 5.65 -34.26
C LYS A 27 -16.63 6.65 -34.14
N TYR A 28 -15.44 6.28 -34.59
CA TYR A 28 -14.25 7.12 -34.62
C TYR A 28 -13.39 6.82 -35.85
N HIS A 29 -12.56 7.80 -36.23
CA HIS A 29 -11.64 7.66 -37.34
C HIS A 29 -10.24 7.27 -36.86
N ARG A 30 -9.52 6.52 -37.72
CA ARG A 30 -8.07 6.46 -37.59
C ARG A 30 -7.47 7.25 -38.78
N TYR A 31 -6.41 7.98 -38.46
CA TYR A 31 -5.73 8.85 -39.42
C TYR A 31 -4.32 8.34 -39.68
N LYS A 32 -3.90 8.39 -40.94
CA LYS A 32 -2.53 8.10 -41.31
C LYS A 32 -1.75 9.39 -41.52
N CYS A 33 -0.57 9.49 -40.92
CA CYS A 33 0.32 10.62 -41.12
C CYS A 33 1.04 10.47 -42.46
N LYS A 34 1.00 11.52 -43.31
CA LYS A 34 1.69 11.53 -44.62
C LYS A 34 3.21 11.57 -44.49
N CYS A 35 3.74 12.10 -43.36
CA CYS A 35 5.19 12.25 -43.19
C CYS A 35 5.84 10.97 -42.61
N CYS A 36 5.26 10.35 -41.57
CA CYS A 36 5.87 9.22 -40.88
C CYS A 36 5.14 7.89 -41.06
N ASN A 37 4.09 7.84 -41.85
CA ASN A 37 3.25 6.65 -42.13
C ASN A 37 2.59 6.02 -40.90
N ARG A 38 2.69 6.64 -39.72
CA ARG A 38 2.06 6.15 -38.48
C ARG A 38 0.56 6.38 -38.52
N VAL A 39 -0.19 5.42 -37.94
CA VAL A 39 -1.64 5.50 -37.80
C VAL A 39 -1.98 5.93 -36.38
N PHE A 40 -2.87 6.89 -36.20
CA PHE A 40 -3.36 7.44 -34.99
C PHE A 40 -4.88 7.26 -34.91
N SER A 41 -5.39 6.91 -33.74
CA SER A 41 -6.83 6.92 -33.49
C SER A 41 -7.28 8.32 -33.15
N GLU A 42 -8.48 8.68 -33.59
CA GLU A 42 -9.18 9.88 -33.13
C GLU A 42 -9.36 9.83 -31.60
N ASP A 43 -9.16 10.96 -30.96
CA ASP A 43 -9.42 11.08 -29.52
C ASP A 43 -10.93 11.18 -29.28
N ILE A 44 -11.42 10.32 -28.40
CA ILE A 44 -12.80 10.34 -27.95
C ILE A 44 -12.84 11.10 -26.62
N GLY A 45 -13.00 12.41 -26.65
CA GLY A 45 -12.87 13.33 -25.53
C GLY A 45 -13.69 13.01 -24.26
N PHE A 46 -14.66 12.10 -24.34
CA PHE A 46 -15.42 11.62 -23.19
C PHE A 46 -15.09 10.19 -22.78
N LYS A 47 -14.02 9.59 -23.34
CA LYS A 47 -13.52 8.27 -22.95
C LYS A 47 -12.42 8.43 -21.90
N GLU A 48 -12.53 7.67 -20.79
CA GLU A 48 -11.44 7.60 -19.82
C GLU A 48 -10.19 6.96 -20.45
N PRO A 49 -9.00 7.61 -20.35
CA PRO A 49 -7.77 7.13 -20.95
C PRO A 49 -7.47 5.67 -20.62
N GLU A 50 -6.94 4.92 -21.60
CA GLU A 50 -6.56 3.50 -21.47
C GLU A 50 -7.66 2.54 -21.03
N THR A 51 -8.91 2.96 -21.01
CA THR A 51 -10.05 2.16 -20.62
C THR A 51 -11.10 2.05 -21.71
N ARG A 52 -12.15 1.26 -21.47
CA ARG A 52 -13.36 1.17 -22.27
C ARG A 52 -14.59 1.65 -21.51
N VAL A 53 -14.43 2.75 -20.77
CA VAL A 53 -15.52 3.41 -20.06
C VAL A 53 -15.55 4.90 -20.41
N THR A 54 -16.68 5.54 -20.20
CA THR A 54 -16.78 7.00 -20.35
C THR A 54 -16.19 7.69 -19.12
N THR A 55 -15.78 8.96 -19.26
CA THR A 55 -15.26 9.77 -18.16
C THR A 55 -16.25 9.87 -17.01
N ARG A 56 -17.57 10.00 -17.30
CA ARG A 56 -18.59 10.07 -16.23
C ARG A 56 -18.78 8.71 -15.52
N ALA A 57 -18.65 7.58 -16.23
CA ALA A 57 -18.65 6.27 -15.59
C ALA A 57 -17.41 6.08 -14.70
N ALA A 58 -16.23 6.55 -15.15
CA ALA A 58 -15.04 6.55 -14.33
C ALA A 58 -15.17 7.44 -13.08
N GLN A 59 -15.79 8.62 -13.20
CA GLN A 59 -16.10 9.49 -12.04
C GLN A 59 -17.03 8.80 -11.03
N TRP A 60 -18.04 8.07 -11.51
CA TRP A 60 -18.91 7.28 -10.64
C TRP A 60 -18.13 6.18 -9.91
N VAL A 61 -17.28 5.43 -10.64
CA VAL A 61 -16.39 4.44 -10.02
C VAL A 61 -15.49 5.08 -8.95
N LYS A 62 -14.90 6.26 -9.25
CA LYS A 62 -14.08 7.02 -8.29
C LYS A 62 -14.87 7.36 -7.03
N ALA A 63 -16.10 7.86 -7.16
CA ALA A 63 -16.96 8.19 -6.03
C ALA A 63 -17.28 6.95 -5.15
N LEU A 64 -17.60 5.81 -5.76
CA LEU A 64 -17.86 4.56 -5.03
C LEU A 64 -16.63 4.07 -4.26
N LEU A 65 -15.44 4.17 -4.86
CA LEU A 65 -14.18 3.81 -4.21
C LEU A 65 -13.84 4.76 -3.04
N THR A 66 -14.12 6.05 -3.18
CA THR A 66 -13.94 7.05 -2.12
C THR A 66 -14.88 6.80 -0.92
N LEU A 67 -16.05 6.20 -1.16
CA LEU A 67 -16.95 5.74 -0.09
C LEU A 67 -16.47 4.46 0.61
N GLY A 68 -15.30 3.93 0.24
CA GLY A 68 -14.70 2.75 0.88
C GLY A 68 -15.18 1.40 0.34
N LEU A 69 -15.91 1.37 -0.80
CA LEU A 69 -16.29 0.10 -1.40
C LEU A 69 -15.08 -0.61 -2.01
N SER A 70 -15.02 -1.92 -1.85
CA SER A 70 -13.96 -2.73 -2.46
C SER A 70 -14.08 -2.75 -3.99
N ILE A 71 -12.96 -2.98 -4.69
CA ILE A 71 -12.93 -3.11 -6.16
C ILE A 71 -13.91 -4.17 -6.65
N SER A 72 -14.05 -5.29 -5.91
CA SER A 72 -15.00 -6.36 -6.23
C SER A 72 -16.45 -5.90 -6.11
N ALA A 73 -16.80 -5.20 -5.03
CA ALA A 73 -18.16 -4.66 -4.84
C ALA A 73 -18.51 -3.63 -5.91
N VAL A 74 -17.56 -2.74 -6.25
CA VAL A 74 -17.74 -1.77 -7.34
C VAL A 74 -17.89 -2.47 -8.69
N SER A 75 -17.14 -3.55 -8.96
CA SER A 75 -17.27 -4.34 -10.19
C SER A 75 -18.64 -5.00 -10.30
N GLU A 76 -19.15 -5.55 -9.21
CA GLU A 76 -20.47 -6.16 -9.14
C GLU A 76 -21.59 -5.13 -9.36
N LEU A 77 -21.48 -3.98 -8.72
CA LEU A 77 -22.46 -2.89 -8.80
C LEU A 77 -22.49 -2.24 -10.19
N THR A 78 -21.33 -1.96 -10.77
CA THR A 78 -21.21 -1.20 -12.03
C THR A 78 -21.18 -2.09 -13.25
N LYS A 79 -20.97 -3.40 -13.08
CA LYS A 79 -20.70 -4.38 -14.17
C LYS A 79 -19.51 -3.98 -15.05
N ILE A 80 -18.65 -3.07 -14.58
CA ILE A 80 -17.37 -2.75 -15.19
C ILE A 80 -16.35 -3.81 -14.74
N HIS A 81 -15.51 -4.24 -15.68
CA HIS A 81 -14.55 -5.29 -15.40
C HIS A 81 -13.54 -4.86 -14.30
N TRP A 82 -13.26 -5.76 -13.38
CA TRP A 82 -12.39 -5.56 -12.22
C TRP A 82 -11.04 -4.89 -12.58
N ASN A 83 -10.38 -5.34 -13.66
CA ASN A 83 -9.13 -4.74 -14.11
C ASN A 83 -9.27 -3.26 -14.51
N THR A 84 -10.43 -2.88 -15.08
CA THR A 84 -10.69 -1.47 -15.43
C THR A 84 -10.86 -0.62 -14.19
N ILE A 85 -11.60 -1.12 -13.20
CA ILE A 85 -11.78 -0.44 -11.91
C ILE A 85 -10.43 -0.30 -11.19
N ARG A 86 -9.61 -1.36 -11.19
CA ARG A 86 -8.27 -1.32 -10.62
C ARG A 86 -7.39 -0.24 -11.27
N LYS A 87 -7.41 -0.11 -12.59
CA LYS A 87 -6.68 0.96 -13.30
C LYS A 87 -7.14 2.34 -12.87
N ILE A 88 -8.46 2.55 -12.82
CA ILE A 88 -9.04 3.82 -12.36
C ILE A 88 -8.63 4.10 -10.92
N HIS A 89 -8.68 3.09 -10.05
CA HIS A 89 -8.28 3.21 -8.64
C HIS A 89 -6.80 3.59 -8.47
N SER A 90 -5.89 2.88 -9.17
CA SER A 90 -4.46 3.21 -9.12
C SER A 90 -4.21 4.66 -9.52
N LYS A 91 -4.83 5.12 -10.61
CA LYS A 91 -4.68 6.51 -11.04
C LYS A 91 -5.23 7.52 -10.02
N VAL A 92 -6.37 7.23 -9.38
CA VAL A 92 -6.90 8.09 -8.30
C VAL A 92 -5.93 8.19 -7.14
N MET A 93 -5.31 7.06 -6.77
CA MET A 93 -4.33 7.05 -5.66
C MET A 93 -3.05 7.81 -6.05
N GLU A 94 -2.54 7.62 -7.25
CA GLU A 94 -1.38 8.36 -7.78
C GLU A 94 -1.65 9.88 -7.76
N ASP A 95 -2.76 10.33 -8.36
CA ASP A 95 -3.16 11.74 -8.41
C ASP A 95 -3.34 12.34 -6.99
N ALA A 96 -3.86 11.55 -6.03
CA ALA A 96 -4.04 11.97 -4.65
C ALA A 96 -2.69 12.12 -3.91
N LEU A 97 -1.78 11.16 -4.11
CA LEU A 97 -0.41 11.20 -3.54
C LEU A 97 0.37 12.40 -4.09
N ASP A 98 0.35 12.62 -5.41
CA ASP A 98 1.04 13.75 -6.04
C ASP A 98 0.49 15.09 -5.53
N THR A 99 -0.83 15.20 -5.41
CA THR A 99 -1.48 16.41 -4.87
C THR A 99 -1.07 16.63 -3.41
N ARG A 100 -1.05 15.57 -2.59
CA ARG A 100 -0.66 15.63 -1.19
C ARG A 100 0.78 16.03 -1.02
N MET A 101 1.69 15.38 -1.76
CA MET A 101 3.13 15.68 -1.70
C MET A 101 3.43 17.10 -2.17
N LYS A 102 2.76 17.56 -3.22
CA LYS A 102 2.88 18.95 -3.67
C LYS A 102 2.41 19.92 -2.60
N TYR A 103 1.25 19.68 -1.98
CA TYR A 103 0.73 20.52 -0.91
C TYR A 103 1.73 20.63 0.26
N LEU A 104 2.29 19.51 0.72
CA LEU A 104 3.27 19.49 1.81
C LEU A 104 4.53 20.31 1.47
N LYS A 105 5.05 20.13 0.25
CA LYS A 105 6.21 20.90 -0.24
C LYS A 105 5.92 22.40 -0.35
N ASP A 106 4.75 22.78 -0.86
CA ASP A 106 4.33 24.17 -0.98
C ASP A 106 4.17 24.85 0.40
N GLN A 107 3.86 24.09 1.45
CA GLN A 107 3.81 24.57 2.84
C GLN A 107 5.20 24.58 3.51
N GLY A 108 6.26 24.17 2.84
CA GLY A 108 7.59 24.04 3.42
C GLY A 108 7.68 22.96 4.51
N TYR A 109 6.76 21.98 4.48
CA TYR A 109 6.75 20.91 5.47
C TYR A 109 7.96 20.00 5.33
N LYS A 110 8.61 19.71 6.46
CA LYS A 110 9.69 18.72 6.58
C LYS A 110 9.33 17.70 7.66
N PRO A 111 9.48 16.40 7.40
CA PRO A 111 9.13 15.36 8.38
C PRO A 111 10.12 15.39 9.56
N THR A 112 9.61 15.10 10.76
CA THR A 112 10.42 15.07 11.99
C THR A 112 10.62 13.66 12.52
N TYR A 113 9.65 12.78 12.34
CA TYR A 113 9.67 11.40 12.83
C TYR A 113 9.27 10.45 11.71
N LEU A 114 10.17 9.56 11.36
CA LEU A 114 9.92 8.57 10.32
C LEU A 114 9.75 7.17 10.91
N ALA A 115 8.99 6.32 10.22
CA ALA A 115 8.95 4.90 10.50
C ALA A 115 9.37 4.11 9.27
N VAL A 116 10.06 3.01 9.50
CA VAL A 116 10.45 2.04 8.46
C VAL A 116 9.88 0.69 8.86
N ASP A 117 9.16 0.07 7.94
CA ASP A 117 8.59 -1.27 8.13
C ASP A 117 8.63 -2.08 6.84
N GLU A 118 8.55 -3.39 6.96
CA GLU A 118 8.55 -4.34 5.85
C GLU A 118 7.20 -5.03 5.76
N PHE A 119 6.64 -5.11 4.58
CA PHE A 119 5.39 -5.82 4.35
C PHE A 119 5.48 -6.78 3.16
N ALA A 120 4.73 -7.88 3.24
CA ALA A 120 4.64 -8.85 2.16
C ALA A 120 3.71 -8.35 1.05
N ILE A 121 4.21 -8.25 -0.18
CA ILE A 121 3.40 -7.87 -1.36
C ILE A 121 2.57 -9.07 -1.84
N HIS A 122 3.13 -10.28 -1.79
CA HIS A 122 2.48 -11.52 -2.23
C HIS A 122 2.85 -12.70 -1.33
N LYS A 123 2.03 -13.74 -1.33
CA LYS A 123 2.39 -15.04 -0.77
C LYS A 123 3.66 -15.55 -1.47
N GLY A 124 4.70 -15.90 -0.73
CA GLY A 124 5.95 -16.46 -1.29
C GLY A 124 7.12 -15.49 -1.30
N HIS A 125 7.41 -14.82 -0.17
CA HIS A 125 8.66 -14.09 0.10
C HIS A 125 8.96 -12.87 -0.79
N THR A 126 7.96 -12.24 -1.40
CA THR A 126 8.13 -10.94 -2.03
C THR A 126 7.73 -9.85 -1.04
N TYR A 127 8.71 -9.05 -0.63
CA TYR A 127 8.55 -7.98 0.36
C TYR A 127 8.73 -6.61 -0.28
N ALA A 128 8.24 -5.59 0.41
CA ALA A 128 8.58 -4.20 0.19
C ALA A 128 8.94 -3.54 1.51
N THR A 129 9.86 -2.59 1.45
CA THR A 129 10.19 -1.70 2.55
C THR A 129 9.44 -0.39 2.34
N CYS A 130 8.81 0.10 3.38
CA CYS A 130 8.04 1.32 3.38
C CYS A 130 8.65 2.32 4.37
N VAL A 131 8.76 3.57 3.95
CA VAL A 131 9.10 4.69 4.83
C VAL A 131 7.89 5.61 4.92
N MET A 132 7.45 5.91 6.13
CA MET A 132 6.30 6.77 6.39
C MET A 132 6.63 7.86 7.40
N ASP A 133 5.96 8.97 7.25
CA ASP A 133 5.99 10.06 8.22
C ASP A 133 4.97 9.78 9.33
N LEU A 134 5.42 9.70 10.57
CA LEU A 134 4.58 9.41 11.73
C LEU A 134 3.66 10.57 12.15
N GLN A 135 3.98 11.80 11.75
CA GLN A 135 3.17 12.96 12.08
C GLN A 135 1.96 13.11 11.17
N THR A 136 2.16 12.87 9.88
CA THR A 136 1.09 13.02 8.88
C THR A 136 0.43 11.69 8.53
N GLY A 137 1.11 10.56 8.76
CA GLY A 137 0.70 9.24 8.30
C GLY A 137 0.94 9.03 6.80
N ASP A 138 1.60 9.97 6.12
CA ASP A 138 1.88 9.85 4.70
C ASP A 138 3.01 8.85 4.45
N VAL A 139 2.84 8.02 3.43
CA VAL A 139 3.90 7.14 2.94
C VAL A 139 4.81 7.97 2.03
N LEU A 140 6.06 8.11 2.45
CA LEU A 140 7.05 8.90 1.71
C LEU A 140 7.71 8.08 0.61
N TRP A 141 8.01 6.82 0.88
CA TRP A 141 8.72 5.96 -0.06
C TRP A 141 8.33 4.49 0.10
N VAL A 142 8.34 3.75 -1.00
CA VAL A 142 8.15 2.30 -1.02
C VAL A 142 9.16 1.70 -1.99
N GLY A 143 10.06 0.87 -1.47
CA GLY A 143 11.03 0.10 -2.25
C GLY A 143 10.67 -1.38 -2.29
N LYS A 144 10.91 -2.03 -3.43
CA LYS A 144 10.76 -3.48 -3.56
C LYS A 144 11.95 -4.19 -2.92
N GLY A 145 11.68 -5.17 -2.07
CA GLY A 145 12.67 -5.95 -1.35
C GLY A 145 12.73 -5.59 0.14
N ARG A 146 13.61 -6.26 0.87
CA ARG A 146 13.88 -6.07 2.30
C ARG A 146 15.37 -6.18 2.65
N ALA A 147 16.22 -6.21 1.65
CA ALA A 147 17.65 -6.23 1.87
C ALA A 147 18.16 -4.83 2.21
N THR A 148 19.33 -4.75 2.83
CA THR A 148 20.00 -3.49 3.15
C THR A 148 20.10 -2.57 1.93
N GLU A 149 20.48 -3.14 0.78
CA GLU A 149 20.61 -2.39 -0.47
C GLU A 149 19.25 -1.91 -1.04
N ASP A 150 18.16 -2.56 -0.67
CA ASP A 150 16.82 -2.10 -1.07
C ASP A 150 16.41 -0.86 -0.27
N PHE A 151 16.71 -0.82 1.03
CA PHE A 151 16.47 0.36 1.87
C PHE A 151 17.47 1.49 1.58
N ARG A 152 18.70 1.19 1.20
CA ARG A 152 19.69 2.22 0.77
C ARG A 152 19.14 3.11 -0.34
N LYS A 153 18.30 2.60 -1.23
CA LYS A 153 17.68 3.36 -2.32
C LYS A 153 16.87 4.55 -1.81
N PHE A 154 16.23 4.43 -0.65
CA PHE A 154 15.52 5.56 -0.04
C PHE A 154 16.44 6.77 0.12
N PHE A 155 17.62 6.62 0.68
CA PHE A 155 18.57 7.71 0.91
C PHE A 155 19.20 8.24 -0.39
N LEU A 156 19.26 7.42 -1.45
CA LEU A 156 19.78 7.82 -2.75
C LEU A 156 18.74 8.52 -3.62
N GLU A 157 17.49 8.13 -3.49
CA GLU A 157 16.37 8.63 -4.32
C GLU A 157 15.66 9.84 -3.67
N TYR A 158 15.76 9.97 -2.34
CA TYR A 158 15.03 10.99 -1.61
C TYR A 158 15.90 12.23 -1.39
N ASP A 159 15.25 13.39 -1.42
CA ASP A 159 15.92 14.67 -1.17
C ASP A 159 16.33 14.81 0.29
N MET A 160 17.62 14.82 0.58
CA MET A 160 18.16 14.93 1.93
C MET A 160 17.88 16.30 2.58
N ASP A 161 17.67 17.36 1.79
CA ASP A 161 17.23 18.66 2.35
C ASP A 161 15.81 18.55 2.92
N TYR A 162 14.92 17.80 2.25
CA TYR A 162 13.58 17.52 2.76
C TYR A 162 13.60 16.73 4.08
N LEU A 163 14.60 15.89 4.28
CA LEU A 163 14.77 15.07 5.48
C LEU A 163 15.61 15.75 6.59
N SER A 164 16.04 16.99 6.39
CA SER A 164 16.98 17.68 7.29
C SER A 164 16.44 17.93 8.71
N GLU A 165 15.14 17.87 8.93
CA GLU A 165 14.51 18.06 10.24
C GLU A 165 14.14 16.73 10.93
N VAL A 166 14.50 15.58 10.34
CA VAL A 166 14.25 14.27 10.94
C VAL A 166 15.08 14.12 12.21
N LYS A 167 14.41 13.77 13.31
CA LYS A 167 15.00 13.57 14.64
C LYS A 167 15.06 12.11 15.04
N ALA A 168 14.12 11.29 14.58
CA ALA A 168 14.12 9.87 14.90
C ALA A 168 13.51 9.00 13.79
N PHE A 169 14.07 7.79 13.67
CA PHE A 169 13.52 6.68 12.90
C PHE A 169 12.97 5.62 13.83
N ALA A 170 11.68 5.32 13.72
CA ALA A 170 11.07 4.14 14.34
C ALA A 170 11.22 2.94 13.39
N MET A 171 11.77 1.81 13.86
CA MET A 171 11.99 0.64 13.04
C MET A 171 12.05 -0.64 13.89
N ASP A 172 12.03 -1.80 13.22
CA ASP A 172 12.34 -3.09 13.82
C ASP A 172 13.85 -3.16 14.20
N MET A 173 14.19 -4.06 15.10
CA MET A 173 15.58 -4.32 15.53
C MET A 173 16.40 -4.98 14.40
N ASN A 174 16.53 -4.29 13.26
CA ASN A 174 17.30 -4.73 12.11
C ASN A 174 18.68 -4.03 12.09
N ALA A 175 19.72 -4.74 12.49
CA ALA A 175 21.07 -4.19 12.56
C ALA A 175 21.60 -3.62 11.22
N SER A 176 21.09 -4.12 10.09
CA SER A 176 21.47 -3.63 8.77
C SER A 176 20.85 -2.28 8.46
N TYR A 177 19.61 -2.06 8.90
CA TYR A 177 18.91 -0.78 8.74
C TYR A 177 19.48 0.28 9.67
N ASN A 178 19.83 -0.11 10.90
CA ASN A 178 20.51 0.79 11.84
C ASN A 178 21.78 1.38 11.22
N LYS A 179 22.64 0.53 10.64
CA LYS A 179 23.87 0.99 9.98
C LYS A 179 23.62 1.96 8.84
N LEU A 180 22.54 1.80 8.07
CA LEU A 180 22.21 2.74 7.01
C LEU A 180 21.76 4.10 7.58
N VAL A 181 20.92 4.10 8.61
CA VAL A 181 20.52 5.35 9.25
C VAL A 181 21.73 6.06 9.86
N GLU A 182 22.60 5.35 10.56
CA GLU A 182 23.85 5.89 11.11
C GLU A 182 24.80 6.41 10.02
N GLU A 183 24.86 5.74 8.85
CA GLU A 183 25.71 6.15 7.70
C GLU A 183 25.19 7.45 7.04
N TYR A 184 23.88 7.58 6.82
CA TYR A 184 23.30 8.69 6.07
C TYR A 184 22.79 9.84 6.96
N MET A 185 22.41 9.55 8.20
CA MET A 185 21.81 10.48 9.15
C MET A 185 22.33 10.24 10.57
N PRO A 186 23.62 10.46 10.85
CA PRO A 186 24.29 10.10 12.11
C PRO A 186 23.74 10.80 13.35
N GLU A 187 23.08 11.94 13.20
CA GLU A 187 22.49 12.73 14.30
C GLU A 187 21.04 12.31 14.64
N VAL A 188 20.50 11.28 13.96
CA VAL A 188 19.11 10.86 14.10
C VAL A 188 19.02 9.69 15.07
N ASP A 189 18.10 9.77 16.02
CA ASP A 189 17.84 8.71 16.99
C ASP A 189 17.15 7.52 16.33
N ILE A 190 17.53 6.29 16.73
CA ILE A 190 16.85 5.06 16.34
C ILE A 190 15.97 4.61 17.49
N VAL A 191 14.66 4.49 17.23
CA VAL A 191 13.66 4.03 18.19
C VAL A 191 13.11 2.68 17.73
N TYR A 192 13.22 1.67 18.56
CA TYR A 192 12.72 0.35 18.20
C TYR A 192 11.22 0.20 18.47
N ASP A 193 10.53 -0.45 17.54
CA ASP A 193 9.11 -0.77 17.69
C ASP A 193 8.88 -1.68 18.91
N ARG A 194 8.02 -1.20 19.81
CA ARG A 194 7.65 -1.90 21.03
C ARG A 194 7.06 -3.29 20.77
N TYR A 195 6.27 -3.46 19.72
CA TYR A 195 5.67 -4.74 19.39
C TYR A 195 6.74 -5.78 19.04
N HIS A 196 7.71 -5.42 18.20
CA HIS A 196 8.83 -6.29 17.82
C HIS A 196 9.72 -6.61 19.03
N MET A 197 9.97 -5.65 19.90
CA MET A 197 10.70 -5.90 21.15
C MET A 197 9.98 -6.90 22.05
N GLN A 198 8.67 -6.75 22.25
CA GLN A 198 7.88 -7.68 23.06
C GLN A 198 7.78 -9.08 22.43
N ALA A 199 7.62 -9.16 21.10
CA ALA A 199 7.59 -10.42 20.38
C ALA A 199 8.93 -11.17 20.49
N GLN A 200 10.04 -10.47 20.37
CA GLN A 200 11.39 -11.05 20.55
C GLN A 200 11.60 -11.52 21.99
N TYR A 201 11.27 -10.72 22.99
CA TYR A 201 11.34 -11.12 24.38
C TYR A 201 10.48 -12.37 24.65
N GLY A 202 9.26 -12.42 24.15
CA GLY A 202 8.37 -13.57 24.25
C GLY A 202 8.97 -14.83 23.63
N LYS A 203 9.65 -14.70 22.49
CA LYS A 203 10.29 -15.82 21.80
C LYS A 203 11.58 -16.27 22.48
N GLU A 204 12.48 -15.36 22.81
CA GLU A 204 13.84 -15.68 23.26
C GLU A 204 13.91 -15.96 24.76
N VAL A 205 13.15 -15.23 25.58
CA VAL A 205 13.16 -15.41 27.03
C VAL A 205 12.04 -16.33 27.48
N LEU A 206 10.79 -15.96 27.29
CA LEU A 206 9.65 -16.76 27.77
C LEU A 206 9.56 -18.13 27.07
N GLY A 207 9.90 -18.21 25.79
CA GLY A 207 9.95 -19.47 25.04
C GLY A 207 10.99 -20.43 25.60
N VAL A 208 12.18 -19.95 25.94
CA VAL A 208 13.27 -20.76 26.55
C VAL A 208 12.90 -21.21 27.95
N VAL A 209 12.37 -20.31 28.79
CA VAL A 209 11.92 -20.65 30.16
C VAL A 209 10.85 -21.75 30.11
N ARG A 210 9.84 -21.61 29.25
CA ARG A 210 8.78 -22.63 29.06
C ARG A 210 9.33 -23.98 28.61
N LEU A 211 10.26 -23.99 27.65
CA LEU A 211 10.88 -25.23 27.20
C LEU A 211 11.67 -25.90 28.30
N ASN A 212 12.37 -25.14 29.15
CA ASN A 212 13.13 -25.66 30.27
C ASN A 212 12.21 -26.22 31.35
N GLU A 213 11.12 -25.53 31.69
CA GLU A 213 10.12 -26.03 32.64
C GLU A 213 9.39 -27.27 32.12
N ALA A 214 8.99 -27.27 30.83
CA ALA A 214 8.38 -28.44 30.20
C ALA A 214 9.32 -29.66 30.19
N ARG A 215 10.65 -29.47 30.10
CA ARG A 215 11.64 -30.54 30.20
C ARG A 215 11.78 -31.07 31.64
N LYS A 216 11.65 -30.21 32.63
CA LYS A 216 11.69 -30.61 34.06
C LYS A 216 10.43 -31.36 34.50
N HIS A 217 9.26 -30.97 33.95
CA HIS A 217 7.96 -31.51 34.29
C HIS A 217 7.29 -32.12 33.06
N LYS A 218 7.74 -33.34 32.70
CA LYS A 218 7.24 -34.05 31.49
C LYS A 218 5.72 -34.25 31.52
N ASP A 219 5.15 -34.47 32.70
CA ASP A 219 3.73 -34.78 32.88
C ASP A 219 2.81 -33.55 32.64
N THR A 220 3.35 -32.33 32.70
CA THR A 220 2.64 -31.07 32.43
C THR A 220 3.06 -30.40 31.12
N ALA A 221 3.90 -31.09 30.35
CA ALA A 221 4.51 -30.52 29.11
C ALA A 221 3.46 -30.19 28.05
N ASP A 222 2.36 -30.90 28.01
CA ASP A 222 1.30 -30.67 27.02
C ASP A 222 0.43 -29.48 27.40
N GLU A 223 0.12 -29.26 28.67
CA GLU A 223 -0.53 -28.05 29.17
C GLU A 223 0.30 -26.80 28.93
N ILE A 224 1.62 -26.88 29.11
CA ILE A 224 2.55 -25.76 28.85
C ILE A 224 2.64 -25.43 27.36
N LYS A 225 2.49 -26.41 26.46
CA LYS A 225 2.46 -26.21 25.00
C LYS A 225 1.19 -25.52 24.53
N GLU A 226 0.05 -25.80 25.16
CA GLU A 226 -1.23 -25.19 24.80
C GLU A 226 -1.25 -23.68 25.02
N TYR A 227 -0.56 -23.17 26.03
CA TYR A 227 -0.34 -21.74 26.24
C TYR A 227 0.45 -21.02 25.14
N ARG A 228 1.05 -21.75 24.20
CA ARG A 228 1.83 -21.15 23.11
C ARG A 228 0.97 -20.42 22.08
N GLY A 229 -0.32 -20.76 21.98
CA GLY A 229 -1.25 -20.16 21.02
C GLY A 229 -1.77 -18.78 21.42
N ASP A 230 -1.86 -18.50 22.72
CA ASP A 230 -2.59 -17.33 23.22
C ASP A 230 -1.79 -16.01 23.22
N PHE A 231 -0.46 -16.09 23.25
CA PHE A 231 0.39 -14.89 23.27
C PHE A 231 0.69 -14.28 21.88
N ASN A 232 0.46 -15.04 20.81
CA ASN A 232 0.76 -14.59 19.45
C ASN A 232 -0.47 -14.15 18.63
N THR A 233 -1.67 -14.11 19.20
CA THR A 233 -2.89 -13.67 18.52
C THR A 233 -3.35 -12.33 19.06
N PRO A 234 -3.20 -11.23 18.34
CA PRO A 234 -3.83 -9.96 18.73
C PRO A 234 -5.34 -10.15 18.70
N GLY A 235 -6.01 -9.96 19.85
CA GLY A 235 -7.47 -9.88 19.92
C GLY A 235 -8.22 -11.03 20.58
N LYS A 236 -7.56 -12.07 21.13
CA LYS A 236 -8.23 -12.99 22.04
C LYS A 236 -8.10 -12.51 23.49
N GLU A 237 -9.23 -12.27 24.12
CA GLU A 237 -9.28 -11.91 25.54
C GLU A 237 -8.64 -13.02 26.39
N SER A 238 -7.74 -12.62 27.29
CA SER A 238 -7.12 -13.52 28.28
C SER A 238 -8.19 -14.23 29.12
N PRO A 239 -8.12 -15.55 29.29
CA PRO A 239 -9.07 -16.28 30.12
C PRO A 239 -9.02 -15.91 31.64
N TYR A 240 -8.11 -15.04 32.05
CA TYR A 240 -7.94 -14.59 33.44
C TYR A 240 -8.67 -13.29 33.81
N ARG A 241 -9.51 -12.73 32.93
CA ARG A 241 -10.20 -11.45 33.21
C ARG A 241 -11.35 -11.54 34.20
N ASN A 242 -11.74 -12.72 34.68
CA ASN A 242 -12.89 -12.92 35.56
C ASN A 242 -12.59 -13.82 36.77
N ARG A 243 -11.45 -13.68 37.44
CA ARG A 243 -11.36 -14.13 38.84
C ARG A 243 -11.33 -12.90 39.71
N SER A 244 -12.50 -12.46 40.11
CA SER A 244 -12.71 -11.63 41.30
C SER A 244 -12.08 -12.34 42.48
N ILE A 245 -11.20 -11.65 43.15
CA ILE A 245 -10.68 -12.05 44.46
C ILE A 245 -11.84 -11.88 45.44
N GLU A 246 -12.41 -12.97 45.92
CA GLU A 246 -13.14 -13.00 47.19
C GLU A 246 -12.16 -13.21 48.33
#